data_e1a559a5e1f8b1f2f4d282408f7845e5
#
_entry.id   e1a559a5e1f8b1f2f4d282408f7845e5
#
_cell.length_a   1.000
_cell.length_b   1.000
_cell.length_c   1.000
_cell.angle_alpha   90.00
_cell.angle_beta   90.00
_cell.angle_gamma   90.00
#
_symmetry.space_group_name_H-M   'P 1'
#
loop_
_entity.id
_entity.type
_entity.pdbx_description
1 polymer ?
#
loop_
_entity_poly.entity_id
_entity_poly.type
_entity_poly.pdbx_seq_one_letter_code
_entity_poly.pdbx_strand_id
1 'polypeptide(L)' 'LELQGELKSLMNQLKELGVDSLEEAEEMIHQMEKELEEIRESIEEQIEQIEGLMEEGEED' A
#
# COMPACT_ATOMS: atom_id res chain seq x y z
N LEU A 1 5.42 -38.77 21.38
CA LEU A 1 6.85 -38.84 21.28
C LEU A 1 7.46 -37.49 20.92
N GLU A 2 8.67 -37.25 21.40
CA GLU A 2 9.34 -35.94 21.27
C GLU A 2 9.49 -35.45 19.84
N LEU A 3 9.80 -36.33 18.90
CA LEU A 3 9.99 -35.98 17.50
C LEU A 3 8.71 -35.42 16.87
N GLN A 4 7.56 -35.99 17.22
CA GLN A 4 6.27 -35.51 16.71
C GLN A 4 5.92 -34.14 17.29
N GLY A 5 6.25 -33.94 18.59
CA GLY A 5 6.04 -32.65 19.23
C GLY A 5 6.90 -31.56 18.64
N GLU A 6 8.18 -31.86 18.36
CA GLU A 6 9.10 -30.91 17.75
C GLU A 6 8.67 -30.53 16.32
N LEU A 7 8.25 -31.53 15.54
CA LEU A 7 7.77 -31.30 14.19
C LEU A 7 6.54 -30.38 14.18
N LYS A 8 5.60 -30.68 15.06
CA LYS A 8 4.38 -29.89 15.19
C LYS A 8 4.68 -28.43 15.59
N SER A 9 5.63 -28.26 16.52
CA SER A 9 6.06 -26.94 16.96
C SER A 9 6.70 -26.14 15.84
N LEU A 10 7.56 -26.79 15.03
CA LEU A 10 8.18 -26.17 13.87
C LEU A 10 7.13 -25.75 12.83
N MET A 11 6.16 -26.62 12.57
CA MET A 11 5.09 -26.30 11.63
C MET A 11 4.26 -25.11 12.10
N ASN A 12 3.97 -25.04 13.40
CA ASN A 12 3.25 -23.91 13.97
C ASN A 12 4.05 -22.61 13.85
N GLN A 13 5.37 -22.65 14.10
CA GLN A 13 6.25 -21.50 13.96
C GLN A 13 6.31 -21.00 12.51
N LEU A 14 6.42 -21.92 11.56
CA LEU A 14 6.41 -21.58 10.14
C LEU A 14 5.09 -20.94 9.73
N LYS A 15 4.00 -21.44 10.26
CA LYS A 15 2.67 -20.90 9.98
C LYS A 15 2.51 -19.49 10.54
N GLU A 16 2.98 -19.25 11.76
CA GLU A 16 2.96 -17.92 12.37
C GLU A 16 3.81 -16.93 11.61
N LEU A 17 5.00 -17.34 11.18
CA LEU A 17 5.88 -16.50 10.37
C LEU A 17 5.24 -16.16 9.03
N GLY A 18 4.55 -17.12 8.43
CA GLY A 18 3.83 -16.90 7.18
C GLY A 18 2.70 -15.88 7.34
N VAL A 19 1.95 -15.97 8.43
CA VAL A 19 0.88 -15.02 8.75
C VAL A 19 1.44 -13.62 8.98
N ASP A 20 2.52 -13.52 9.76
CA ASP A 20 3.17 -12.23 10.03
C ASP A 20 3.70 -11.58 8.75
N SER A 21 4.31 -12.37 7.87
CA SER A 21 4.79 -11.89 6.58
C SER A 21 3.66 -11.39 5.70
N LEU A 22 2.53 -12.07 5.74
CA LEU A 22 1.36 -11.70 4.97
C LEU A 22 0.76 -10.40 5.47
N GLU A 23 0.66 -10.26 6.79
CA GLU A 23 0.16 -9.03 7.41
C GLU A 23 1.06 -7.84 7.09
N GLU A 24 2.39 -8.02 7.15
CA GLU A 24 3.32 -6.97 6.78
C GLU A 24 3.17 -6.57 5.31
N ALA A 25 3.01 -7.56 4.43
CA ALA A 25 2.80 -7.29 3.02
C ALA A 25 1.51 -6.53 2.78
N GLU A 26 0.44 -6.89 3.47
CA GLU A 26 -0.84 -6.19 3.39
C GLU A 26 -0.73 -4.74 3.86
N GLU A 27 -0.01 -4.50 4.95
CA GLU A 27 0.23 -3.15 5.45
C GLU A 27 1.02 -2.32 4.45
N MET A 28 2.04 -2.91 3.83
CA MET A 28 2.84 -2.24 2.81
C MET A 28 2.01 -1.86 1.60
N ILE A 29 1.15 -2.77 1.15
CA ILE A 29 0.25 -2.51 0.03
C ILE A 29 -0.71 -1.38 0.37
N HIS A 30 -1.27 -1.40 1.57
CA HIS A 30 -2.19 -0.37 2.03
C HIS A 30 -1.51 1.00 2.08
N GLN A 31 -0.27 1.04 2.56
CA GLN A 31 0.54 2.26 2.60
C GLN A 31 0.79 2.79 1.19
N MET A 32 1.15 1.91 0.26
CA MET A 32 1.36 2.28 -1.13
C MET A 32 0.10 2.83 -1.79
N GLU A 33 -1.04 2.20 -1.54
CA GLU A 33 -2.32 2.66 -2.06
C GLU A 33 -2.65 4.06 -1.57
N LYS A 34 -2.37 4.32 -0.29
CA LYS A 34 -2.59 5.64 0.30
C LYS A 34 -1.69 6.69 -0.34
N GLU A 35 -0.42 6.37 -0.54
CA GLU A 35 0.53 7.27 -1.18
C GLU A 35 0.14 7.56 -2.63
N LEU A 36 -0.31 6.54 -3.35
CA LEU A 36 -0.79 6.70 -4.72
C LEU A 36 -2.01 7.62 -4.79
N GLU A 37 -2.91 7.50 -3.84
CA GLU A 37 -4.10 8.35 -3.78
C GLU A 37 -3.70 9.82 -3.53
N GLU A 38 -2.75 10.06 -2.64
CA GLU A 38 -2.24 11.40 -2.37
C GLU A 38 -1.58 12.02 -3.60
N ILE A 39 -0.78 11.23 -4.31
CA ILE A 39 -0.13 11.67 -5.55
C ILE A 39 -1.18 11.99 -6.61
N ARG A 40 -2.18 11.15 -6.74
CA ARG A 40 -3.26 11.34 -7.69
C ARG A 40 -4.02 12.65 -7.42
N GLU A 41 -4.35 12.90 -6.17
CA GLU A 41 -5.01 14.14 -5.77
C GLU A 41 -4.16 15.37 -6.08
N SER A 42 -2.86 15.27 -5.81
CA SER A 42 -1.91 16.34 -6.10
C SER A 42 -1.86 16.65 -7.59
N ILE A 43 -1.82 15.61 -8.42
CA ILE A 43 -1.81 15.77 -9.89
C ILE A 43 -3.10 16.41 -10.36
N GLU A 44 -4.24 15.99 -9.84
CA GLU A 44 -5.54 16.56 -10.20
C GLU A 44 -5.62 18.04 -9.85
N GLU A 45 -5.10 18.43 -8.69
CA GLU A 45 -5.04 19.84 -8.29
C GLU A 45 -4.16 20.66 -9.25
N GLN A 46 -3.03 20.12 -9.63
CA GLN A 46 -2.12 20.79 -10.58
C GLN A 46 -2.77 20.98 -11.95
N ILE A 47 -3.49 19.95 -12.40
CA ILE A 47 -4.22 20.03 -13.67
C ILE A 47 -5.28 21.11 -13.60
N GLU A 48 -6.04 21.18 -12.53
CA GLU A 48 -7.06 22.21 -12.33
C GLU A 48 -6.46 23.61 -12.35
N GLN A 49 -5.30 23.80 -11.71
CA GLN A 49 -4.61 25.07 -11.71
C GLN A 49 -4.16 25.48 -13.12
N ILE A 50 -3.63 24.53 -13.89
CA ILE A 50 -3.21 24.77 -15.26
C ILE A 50 -4.41 25.12 -16.13
N GLU A 51 -5.50 24.38 -16.00
CA GLU A 51 -6.71 24.66 -16.74
C GLU A 51 -7.30 26.04 -16.42
N GLY A 52 -7.25 26.43 -15.16
CA GLY A 52 -7.67 27.75 -14.74
C GLY A 52 -6.85 28.86 -15.37
N LEU A 53 -5.52 28.67 -15.45
CA LEU A 53 -4.63 29.63 -16.10
C LEU A 53 -4.87 29.72 -17.60
N MET A 54 -5.16 28.58 -18.23
CA MET A 54 -5.49 28.55 -19.66
C MET A 54 -6.79 29.28 -19.98
N GLU A 55 -7.79 29.11 -19.13
CA GLU A 55 -9.08 29.79 -19.30
C GLU A 55 -8.92 31.30 -19.19
N GLU A 56 -8.13 31.77 -18.25
CA GLU A 56 -7.83 33.21 -18.10
C GLU A 56 -7.09 33.76 -19.33
N GLY A 57 -6.20 32.95 -19.92
CA GLY A 57 -5.49 33.34 -21.14
C GLY A 57 -6.42 33.40 -22.34
N GLU A 58 -7.46 32.62 -22.41
CA GLU A 58 -8.42 32.62 -23.51
C GLU A 58 -9.34 33.83 -23.53
N GLU A 59 -9.55 34.47 -22.39
CA GLU A 59 -10.42 35.65 -22.29
C GLU A 59 -9.80 36.90 -22.91
N ASP A 60 -8.52 36.88 -23.14
CA ASP A 60 -7.82 37.96 -23.84
C ASP A 60 -7.96 37.86 -25.34
#